data_950b236444206d81f66fcf725c9c1bf1
#
_entry.id   950b236444206d81f66fcf725c9c1bf1
#
_cell.length_a   1.000
_cell.length_b   1.000
_cell.length_c   1.000
_cell.angle_alpha   90.00
_cell.angle_beta   90.00
_cell.angle_gamma   90.00
#
_symmetry.space_group_name_H-M   'P 1'
#
loop_
_entity.id
_entity.type
_entity.pdbx_description
1 polymer ?
#
loop_
_entity_poly.entity_id
_entity_poly.type
_entity_poly.pdbx_seq_one_letter_code
_entity_poly.pdbx_strand_id
1 'polypeptide(L)'
;MQIKKFLQKKVIRFLNSKKILKLFFYYHKTFNNKGLKDLDFDFTERKNRLFIVNDIIKKKNYKKYLEIGCFDDELFNYVECDYKVGVDPVSGGNVRKTSDQFFNENKDYFDCIFIDGLHTYSQVKKDIENSIKFLDKGGIILLHDCLPNNFYAQATPRCQWTWNGDVWKAIVEFRTKENLDVYTCYADFGIGVIFDRPNQNLLDYPKWMK
;
A
#
# COMPACT_ATOMS: atom_id res chain seq x y z
N MET A 1 -10.91 10.78 -24.05
CA MET A 1 -9.88 10.31 -23.11
C MET A 1 -9.29 11.45 -22.27
N GLN A 2 -8.87 12.59 -22.83
CA GLN A 2 -8.28 13.73 -22.09
C GLN A 2 -9.23 14.38 -21.05
N ILE A 3 -10.51 14.58 -21.37
CA ILE A 3 -11.50 15.22 -20.46
C ILE A 3 -11.71 14.38 -19.19
N LYS A 4 -11.75 13.05 -19.29
CA LYS A 4 -11.92 12.15 -18.14
C LYS A 4 -10.72 12.21 -17.19
N LYS A 5 -9.50 12.29 -17.74
CA LYS A 5 -8.25 12.47 -16.97
C LYS A 5 -8.20 13.84 -16.27
N PHE A 6 -8.63 14.89 -16.95
CA PHE A 6 -8.69 16.23 -16.38
C PHE A 6 -9.69 16.32 -15.22
N LEU A 7 -10.85 15.68 -15.35
CA LEU A 7 -11.87 15.60 -14.30
C LEU A 7 -11.36 14.80 -13.10
N GLN A 8 -10.70 13.66 -13.32
CA GLN A 8 -10.09 12.87 -12.23
C GLN A 8 -9.05 13.67 -11.46
N LYS A 9 -8.12 14.35 -12.14
CA LYS A 9 -7.12 15.23 -11.47
C LYS A 9 -7.80 16.35 -10.68
N LYS A 10 -8.87 16.96 -11.20
CA LYS A 10 -9.64 18.00 -10.47
C LYS A 10 -10.32 17.44 -9.23
N VAL A 11 -10.93 16.25 -9.32
CA VAL A 11 -11.59 15.59 -8.18
C VAL A 11 -10.58 15.27 -7.09
N ILE A 12 -9.43 14.64 -7.43
CA ILE A 12 -8.37 14.34 -6.48
C ILE A 12 -7.83 15.62 -5.83
N ARG A 13 -7.58 16.67 -6.63
CA ARG A 13 -7.13 17.97 -6.12
C ARG A 13 -8.16 18.64 -5.20
N PHE A 14 -9.44 18.50 -5.50
CA PHE A 14 -10.52 18.98 -4.66
C PHE A 14 -10.59 18.21 -3.35
N LEU A 15 -10.57 16.87 -3.37
CA LEU A 15 -10.61 16.02 -2.17
C LEU A 15 -9.39 16.25 -1.27
N ASN A 16 -8.23 16.56 -1.83
CA ASN A 16 -7.01 16.90 -1.10
C ASN A 16 -6.88 18.40 -0.78
N SER A 17 -7.91 19.21 -1.05
CA SER A 17 -7.86 20.62 -0.67
C SER A 17 -7.86 20.80 0.84
N LYS A 18 -7.11 21.80 1.35
CA LYS A 18 -7.04 22.10 2.80
C LYS A 18 -8.42 22.26 3.45
N LYS A 19 -9.41 22.79 2.70
CA LYS A 19 -10.79 22.98 3.19
C LYS A 19 -11.50 21.64 3.43
N ILE A 20 -11.39 20.72 2.48
CA ILE A 20 -12.01 19.38 2.56
C ILE A 20 -11.33 18.53 3.64
N LEU A 21 -10.00 18.52 3.70
CA LEU A 21 -9.28 17.83 4.77
C LEU A 21 -9.69 18.35 6.15
N LYS A 22 -9.81 19.67 6.32
CA LYS A 22 -10.27 20.29 7.56
C LYS A 22 -11.70 19.89 7.92
N LEU A 23 -12.61 19.81 6.93
CA LEU A 23 -13.99 19.34 7.15
C LEU A 23 -14.01 17.90 7.66
N PHE A 24 -13.29 17.00 7.01
CA PHE A 24 -13.20 15.61 7.45
C PHE A 24 -12.46 15.45 8.79
N PHE A 25 -11.46 16.29 9.07
CA PHE A 25 -10.82 16.31 10.39
C PHE A 25 -11.84 16.62 11.51
N TYR A 26 -12.66 17.67 11.37
CA TYR A 26 -13.69 17.97 12.36
C TYR A 26 -14.76 16.89 12.45
N TYR A 27 -15.17 16.29 11.32
CA TYR A 27 -16.08 15.16 11.32
C TYR A 27 -15.51 14.00 12.15
N HIS A 28 -14.29 13.56 11.88
CA HIS A 28 -13.66 12.48 12.61
C HIS A 28 -13.42 12.82 14.08
N LYS A 29 -12.99 14.04 14.37
CA LYS A 29 -12.82 14.51 15.77
C LYS A 29 -14.10 14.42 16.56
N THR A 30 -15.23 14.76 15.96
CA THR A 30 -16.53 14.84 16.66
C THR A 30 -17.19 13.46 16.78
N PHE A 31 -17.15 12.66 15.72
CA PHE A 31 -17.97 11.45 15.64
C PHE A 31 -17.19 10.14 15.78
N ASN A 32 -15.93 10.10 15.39
CA ASN A 32 -15.19 8.86 15.25
C ASN A 32 -14.01 8.71 16.22
N ASN A 33 -13.37 9.79 16.64
CA ASN A 33 -12.27 9.72 17.60
C ASN A 33 -12.81 9.56 19.02
N LYS A 34 -12.78 8.33 19.53
CA LYS A 34 -13.22 7.97 20.88
C LYS A 34 -12.05 7.95 21.89
N GLY A 35 -11.10 8.86 21.77
CA GLY A 35 -9.96 8.95 22.69
C GLY A 35 -8.90 7.87 22.46
N LEU A 36 -8.75 7.41 21.21
CA LEU A 36 -7.66 6.52 20.84
C LEU A 36 -6.32 7.21 21.07
N LYS A 37 -5.38 6.50 21.70
CA LYS A 37 -4.04 7.00 21.95
C LYS A 37 -3.24 7.02 20.64
N ASP A 38 -2.43 8.07 20.48
CA ASP A 38 -1.40 8.09 19.44
C ASP A 38 -0.32 7.04 19.74
N LEU A 39 0.22 6.44 18.68
CA LEU A 39 1.33 5.52 18.77
C LEU A 39 2.60 6.29 18.40
N ASP A 40 3.61 6.19 19.25
CA ASP A 40 4.88 6.88 19.05
C ASP A 40 5.83 6.03 18.21
N PHE A 41 5.56 5.96 16.91
CA PHE A 41 6.46 5.29 15.96
C PHE A 41 7.52 6.28 15.49
N ASP A 42 8.79 5.96 15.75
CA ASP A 42 9.95 6.68 15.24
C ASP A 42 10.66 5.87 14.16
N PHE A 43 10.66 6.37 12.94
CA PHE A 43 11.30 5.77 11.78
C PHE A 43 12.58 6.48 11.34
N THR A 44 13.04 7.51 12.08
CA THR A 44 14.14 8.39 11.68
C THR A 44 15.42 7.63 11.38
N GLU A 45 15.79 6.66 12.23
CA GLU A 45 16.99 5.82 12.06
C GLU A 45 16.72 4.53 11.28
N ARG A 46 15.54 4.41 10.66
CA ARG A 46 15.16 3.21 9.93
C ARG A 46 15.40 3.36 8.42
N LYS A 47 15.61 2.23 7.76
CA LYS A 47 15.73 2.20 6.31
C LYS A 47 14.38 2.54 5.67
N ASN A 48 14.42 3.35 4.60
CA ASN A 48 13.22 3.66 3.83
C ASN A 48 12.85 2.52 2.85
N ARG A 49 11.67 2.62 2.24
CA ARG A 49 11.15 1.64 1.28
C ARG A 49 12.10 1.38 0.10
N LEU A 50 12.74 2.42 -0.43
CA LEU A 50 13.67 2.27 -1.55
C LEU A 50 14.86 1.36 -1.20
N PHE A 51 15.47 1.59 -0.03
CA PHE A 51 16.56 0.73 0.43
C PHE A 51 16.09 -0.71 0.62
N ILE A 52 14.91 -0.91 1.25
CA ILE A 52 14.36 -2.25 1.55
C ILE A 52 14.07 -3.00 0.25
N VAL A 53 13.39 -2.37 -0.72
CA VAL A 53 13.06 -2.98 -2.01
C VAL A 53 14.32 -3.37 -2.76
N ASN A 54 15.30 -2.46 -2.91
CA ASN A 54 16.55 -2.73 -3.62
C ASN A 54 17.40 -3.81 -2.94
N ASP A 55 17.47 -3.80 -1.60
CA ASP A 55 18.21 -4.83 -0.84
C ASP A 55 17.58 -6.22 -1.04
N ILE A 56 16.26 -6.33 -1.04
CA ILE A 56 15.54 -7.58 -1.31
C ILE A 56 15.77 -8.04 -2.75
N ILE A 57 15.58 -7.17 -3.74
CA ILE A 57 15.79 -7.47 -5.17
C ILE A 57 17.21 -8.00 -5.39
N LYS A 58 18.20 -7.30 -4.85
CA LYS A 58 19.62 -7.68 -4.95
C LYS A 58 19.91 -9.03 -4.27
N LYS A 59 19.49 -9.23 -3.02
CA LYS A 59 19.76 -10.44 -2.24
C LYS A 59 19.09 -11.68 -2.82
N LYS A 60 17.90 -11.51 -3.39
CA LYS A 60 17.12 -12.59 -3.99
C LYS A 60 17.38 -12.78 -5.48
N ASN A 61 18.16 -11.87 -6.09
CA ASN A 61 18.40 -11.82 -7.54
C ASN A 61 17.11 -11.75 -8.34
N TYR A 62 16.13 -10.99 -7.85
CA TYR A 62 14.85 -10.78 -8.52
C TYR A 62 15.02 -9.96 -9.81
N LYS A 63 14.23 -10.27 -10.83
CA LYS A 63 14.36 -9.72 -12.19
C LYS A 63 13.14 -8.95 -12.65
N LYS A 64 11.98 -9.18 -12.01
CA LYS A 64 10.70 -8.59 -12.39
C LYS A 64 10.04 -7.91 -11.21
N TYR A 65 9.84 -6.62 -11.34
CA TYR A 65 9.26 -5.76 -10.32
C TYR A 65 7.94 -5.14 -10.80
N LEU A 66 6.92 -5.17 -9.95
CA LEU A 66 5.66 -4.47 -10.14
C LEU A 66 5.45 -3.46 -9.02
N GLU A 67 5.06 -2.23 -9.37
CA GLU A 67 4.63 -1.20 -8.41
C GLU A 67 3.19 -0.78 -8.71
N ILE A 68 2.34 -0.85 -7.71
CA ILE A 68 0.95 -0.37 -7.73
C ILE A 68 0.89 0.94 -6.95
N GLY A 69 0.66 2.07 -7.65
CA GLY A 69 0.68 3.41 -7.07
C GLY A 69 2.06 4.04 -7.12
N CYS A 70 2.40 4.65 -8.26
CA CYS A 70 3.72 5.25 -8.48
C CYS A 70 3.78 6.75 -8.19
N PHE A 71 2.64 7.42 -8.23
CA PHE A 71 2.47 8.86 -7.95
C PHE A 71 3.49 9.77 -8.66
N ASP A 72 4.62 10.10 -8.02
CA ASP A 72 5.69 10.97 -8.54
C ASP A 72 6.97 10.21 -8.90
N ASP A 73 6.91 8.87 -8.89
CA ASP A 73 8.02 7.97 -9.22
C ASP A 73 9.21 8.01 -8.24
N GLU A 74 9.02 8.49 -7.00
CA GLU A 74 10.09 8.50 -5.99
C GLU A 74 10.68 7.11 -5.73
N LEU A 75 9.86 6.06 -5.81
CA LEU A 75 10.34 4.68 -5.69
C LEU A 75 10.64 4.09 -7.07
N PHE A 76 9.69 4.16 -8.00
CA PHE A 76 9.75 3.48 -9.29
C PHE A 76 11.01 3.80 -10.10
N ASN A 77 11.44 5.07 -10.12
CA ASN A 77 12.63 5.49 -10.87
C ASN A 77 13.91 4.86 -10.35
N TYR A 78 14.02 4.68 -9.02
CA TYR A 78 15.25 4.27 -8.34
C TYR A 78 15.29 2.79 -7.96
N VAL A 79 14.25 2.02 -8.24
CA VAL A 79 14.29 0.56 -8.08
C VAL A 79 15.21 -0.05 -9.13
N GLU A 80 16.20 -0.81 -8.65
CA GLU A 80 17.23 -1.49 -9.45
C GLU A 80 16.75 -2.89 -9.86
N CYS A 81 15.95 -2.98 -10.92
CA CYS A 81 15.42 -4.24 -11.44
C CYS A 81 15.43 -4.24 -12.97
N ASP A 82 15.75 -5.38 -13.59
CA ASP A 82 15.90 -5.50 -15.04
C ASP A 82 14.58 -5.21 -15.79
N TYR A 83 13.46 -5.70 -15.26
CA TYR A 83 12.12 -5.47 -15.80
C TYR A 83 11.22 -4.83 -14.77
N LYS A 84 10.69 -3.63 -15.07
CA LYS A 84 9.83 -2.87 -14.16
C LYS A 84 8.51 -2.49 -14.78
N VAL A 85 7.43 -2.76 -14.08
CA VAL A 85 6.08 -2.29 -14.40
C VAL A 85 5.58 -1.40 -13.25
N GLY A 86 5.24 -0.16 -13.55
CA GLY A 86 4.67 0.79 -12.60
C GLY A 86 3.26 1.17 -13.05
N VAL A 87 2.27 0.93 -12.22
CA VAL A 87 0.84 1.13 -12.51
C VAL A 87 0.28 2.26 -11.67
N ASP A 88 -0.16 3.32 -12.33
CA ASP A 88 -0.85 4.43 -11.67
C ASP A 88 -1.92 5.04 -12.61
N PRO A 89 -3.16 5.30 -12.14
CA PRO A 89 -4.22 5.83 -13.00
C PRO A 89 -4.03 7.31 -13.36
N VAL A 90 -3.20 8.06 -12.62
CA VAL A 90 -3.10 9.52 -12.71
C VAL A 90 -1.73 9.98 -13.18
N SER A 91 -0.64 9.51 -12.50
CA SER A 91 0.73 9.99 -12.72
C SER A 91 1.74 8.91 -12.36
N GLY A 92 3.00 9.10 -12.73
CA GLY A 92 4.07 8.13 -12.49
C GLY A 92 3.87 6.78 -13.19
N GLY A 93 4.83 5.90 -13.06
CA GLY A 93 4.85 4.58 -13.70
C GLY A 93 4.81 4.60 -15.22
N ASN A 94 4.85 3.43 -15.82
CA ASN A 94 4.80 3.24 -17.27
C ASN A 94 3.46 2.67 -17.78
N VAL A 95 2.53 2.31 -16.88
CA VAL A 95 1.19 1.81 -17.22
C VAL A 95 0.10 2.70 -16.62
N ARG A 96 -0.69 3.37 -17.48
CA ARG A 96 -1.74 4.33 -17.09
C ARG A 96 -3.09 3.66 -16.92
N LYS A 97 -3.26 2.88 -15.82
CA LYS A 97 -4.47 2.13 -15.45
C LYS A 97 -4.70 2.17 -13.94
N THR A 98 -5.91 1.83 -13.50
CA THR A 98 -6.14 1.40 -12.11
C THR A 98 -5.52 0.02 -11.89
N SER A 99 -5.24 -0.36 -10.65
CA SER A 99 -4.77 -1.72 -10.35
C SER A 99 -5.76 -2.80 -10.82
N ASP A 100 -7.07 -2.59 -10.61
CA ASP A 100 -8.10 -3.52 -11.08
C ASP A 100 -8.04 -3.72 -12.62
N GLN A 101 -7.88 -2.62 -13.39
CA GLN A 101 -7.77 -2.69 -14.84
C GLN A 101 -6.49 -3.39 -15.28
N PHE A 102 -5.38 -3.11 -14.60
CA PHE A 102 -4.11 -3.75 -14.88
C PHE A 102 -4.18 -5.25 -14.64
N PHE A 103 -4.60 -5.68 -13.47
CA PHE A 103 -4.65 -7.10 -13.13
C PHE A 103 -5.63 -7.91 -14.00
N ASN A 104 -6.71 -7.30 -14.47
CA ASN A 104 -7.66 -7.94 -15.40
C ASN A 104 -7.06 -8.24 -16.78
N GLU A 105 -6.04 -7.48 -17.20
CA GLU A 105 -5.40 -7.61 -18.52
C GLU A 105 -4.00 -8.22 -18.44
N ASN A 106 -3.42 -8.28 -17.23
CA ASN A 106 -2.04 -8.74 -17.00
C ASN A 106 -1.90 -10.24 -17.29
N LYS A 107 -0.73 -10.60 -17.83
CA LYS A 107 -0.32 -11.99 -18.09
C LYS A 107 1.07 -12.30 -17.54
N ASP A 108 1.76 -11.28 -17.04
CA ASP A 108 3.12 -11.40 -16.52
C ASP A 108 3.11 -11.80 -15.05
N TYR A 109 4.12 -12.53 -14.62
CA TYR A 109 4.41 -12.82 -13.22
C TYR A 109 5.58 -11.96 -12.77
N PHE A 110 5.63 -11.66 -11.44
CA PHE A 110 6.61 -10.77 -10.84
C PHE A 110 7.28 -11.41 -9.63
N ASP A 111 8.57 -11.17 -9.45
CA ASP A 111 9.33 -11.63 -8.30
C ASP A 111 9.07 -10.76 -7.06
N CYS A 112 8.93 -9.45 -7.27
CA CYS A 112 8.69 -8.47 -6.22
C CYS A 112 7.55 -7.55 -6.63
N ILE A 113 6.51 -7.47 -5.81
CA ILE A 113 5.36 -6.59 -6.02
C ILE A 113 5.28 -5.61 -4.85
N PHE A 114 5.28 -4.31 -5.14
CA PHE A 114 5.12 -3.25 -4.15
C PHE A 114 3.76 -2.57 -4.30
N ILE A 115 3.00 -2.47 -3.21
CA ILE A 115 1.64 -1.89 -3.18
C ILE A 115 1.67 -0.62 -2.34
N ASP A 116 1.47 0.53 -3.00
CA ASP A 116 1.37 1.87 -2.40
C ASP A 116 0.31 2.72 -3.15
N GLY A 117 -0.81 2.10 -3.49
CA GLY A 117 -1.87 2.69 -4.31
C GLY A 117 -2.92 3.47 -3.52
N LEU A 118 -4.18 3.08 -3.64
CA LEU A 118 -5.27 3.69 -2.86
C LEU A 118 -5.29 3.13 -1.43
N HIS A 119 -5.02 3.98 -0.45
CA HIS A 119 -4.86 3.61 0.96
C HIS A 119 -6.20 3.30 1.66
N THR A 120 -7.06 2.51 1.02
CA THR A 120 -8.28 1.99 1.64
C THR A 120 -8.19 0.47 1.78
N TYR A 121 -8.59 -0.04 2.93
CA TYR A 121 -8.59 -1.47 3.22
C TYR A 121 -9.19 -2.32 2.09
N SER A 122 -10.35 -1.88 1.55
CA SER A 122 -11.04 -2.64 0.50
C SER A 122 -10.25 -2.75 -0.80
N GLN A 123 -9.53 -1.68 -1.20
CA GLN A 123 -8.72 -1.72 -2.41
C GLN A 123 -7.41 -2.46 -2.17
N VAL A 124 -6.73 -2.19 -1.05
CA VAL A 124 -5.48 -2.87 -0.71
C VAL A 124 -5.68 -4.39 -0.60
N LYS A 125 -6.81 -4.83 0.00
CA LYS A 125 -7.17 -6.25 0.02
C LYS A 125 -7.24 -6.86 -1.38
N LYS A 126 -7.93 -6.21 -2.32
CA LYS A 126 -8.00 -6.66 -3.72
C LYS A 126 -6.62 -6.67 -4.39
N ASP A 127 -5.82 -5.64 -4.15
CA ASP A 127 -4.48 -5.53 -4.73
C ASP A 127 -3.59 -6.68 -4.23
N ILE A 128 -3.68 -7.06 -2.95
CA ILE A 128 -2.98 -8.24 -2.41
C ILE A 128 -3.51 -9.53 -3.05
N GLU A 129 -4.84 -9.73 -3.07
CA GLU A 129 -5.46 -10.93 -3.65
C GLU A 129 -5.11 -11.13 -5.14
N ASN A 130 -5.02 -10.04 -5.88
CA ASN A 130 -4.59 -10.07 -7.27
C ASN A 130 -3.07 -10.28 -7.38
N SER A 131 -2.28 -9.62 -6.56
CA SER A 131 -0.81 -9.78 -6.55
C SER A 131 -0.40 -11.22 -6.28
N ILE A 132 -1.07 -11.93 -5.39
CA ILE A 132 -0.80 -13.36 -5.12
C ILE A 132 -0.94 -14.21 -6.39
N LYS A 133 -1.93 -13.91 -7.25
CA LYS A 133 -2.16 -14.65 -8.50
C LYS A 133 -1.05 -14.47 -9.53
N PHE A 134 -0.34 -13.34 -9.46
CA PHE A 134 0.72 -12.96 -10.39
C PHE A 134 2.10 -12.91 -9.73
N LEU A 135 2.23 -13.50 -8.53
CA LEU A 135 3.51 -13.64 -7.85
C LEU A 135 4.27 -14.86 -8.40
N ASP A 136 5.52 -14.67 -8.80
CA ASP A 136 6.39 -15.79 -9.16
C ASP A 136 6.72 -16.66 -7.93
N LYS A 137 7.03 -17.94 -8.17
CA LYS A 137 7.38 -18.86 -7.10
C LYS A 137 8.61 -18.36 -6.31
N GLY A 138 8.43 -18.17 -5.01
CA GLY A 138 9.47 -17.63 -4.13
C GLY A 138 9.56 -16.10 -4.14
N GLY A 139 8.63 -15.45 -4.82
CA GLY A 139 8.50 -13.99 -4.83
C GLY A 139 7.98 -13.42 -3.51
N ILE A 140 7.87 -12.09 -3.47
CA ILE A 140 7.46 -11.32 -2.30
C ILE A 140 6.48 -10.21 -2.67
N ILE A 141 5.49 -9.98 -1.82
CA ILE A 141 4.65 -8.78 -1.88
C ILE A 141 4.99 -7.88 -0.70
N LEU A 142 5.22 -6.61 -0.99
CA LEU A 142 5.50 -5.56 -0.03
C LEU A 142 4.38 -4.51 -0.05
N LEU A 143 3.99 -4.00 1.11
CA LEU A 143 2.98 -2.96 1.24
C LEU A 143 3.53 -1.79 2.03
N HIS A 144 3.21 -0.57 1.61
CA HIS A 144 3.51 0.63 2.38
C HIS A 144 2.39 0.96 3.39
N ASP A 145 2.66 1.87 4.33
CA ASP A 145 1.68 2.49 5.22
C ASP A 145 0.96 1.56 6.22
N CYS A 146 1.61 0.49 6.64
CA CYS A 146 1.02 -0.51 7.55
C CYS A 146 1.05 -0.12 9.04
N LEU A 147 1.73 0.97 9.44
CA LEU A 147 1.86 1.43 10.83
C LEU A 147 1.48 2.92 10.98
N PRO A 148 0.18 3.25 10.97
CA PRO A 148 -0.27 4.64 11.19
C PRO A 148 -0.01 5.09 12.63
N ASN A 149 0.56 6.29 12.83
CA ASN A 149 0.93 6.83 14.13
C ASN A 149 -0.28 7.22 14.99
N ASN A 150 -1.39 7.60 14.37
CA ASN A 150 -2.55 8.09 15.09
C ASN A 150 -3.85 7.81 14.34
N PHE A 151 -4.96 8.10 15.02
CA PHE A 151 -6.29 7.89 14.46
C PHE A 151 -6.50 8.66 13.14
N TYR A 152 -6.04 9.90 13.04
CA TYR A 152 -6.27 10.73 11.85
C TYR A 152 -5.42 10.29 10.65
N ALA A 153 -4.24 9.71 10.89
CA ALA A 153 -3.41 9.12 9.85
C ALA A 153 -4.09 7.92 9.16
N GLN A 154 -4.88 7.14 9.90
CA GLN A 154 -5.61 6.00 9.37
C GLN A 154 -7.06 6.29 8.96
N ALA A 155 -7.57 7.50 9.23
CA ALA A 155 -8.98 7.81 9.04
C ALA A 155 -9.42 7.76 7.57
N THR A 156 -10.58 7.18 7.32
CA THR A 156 -11.22 7.14 6.00
C THR A 156 -12.62 7.75 6.14
N PRO A 157 -12.95 8.83 5.41
CA PRO A 157 -12.14 9.55 4.42
C PRO A 157 -10.90 10.27 4.99
N ARG A 158 -9.90 10.51 4.13
CA ARG A 158 -8.67 11.24 4.46
C ARG A 158 -8.98 12.60 5.07
N CYS A 159 -8.30 12.94 6.18
CA CYS A 159 -8.53 14.18 6.92
C CYS A 159 -7.27 14.97 7.27
N GLN A 160 -6.09 14.45 6.93
CA GLN A 160 -4.81 15.15 7.10
C GLN A 160 -3.84 14.86 5.94
N TRP A 161 -2.72 15.58 5.89
CA TRP A 161 -1.77 15.44 4.77
C TRP A 161 -1.04 14.10 4.81
N THR A 162 -0.39 13.76 5.93
CA THR A 162 0.21 12.42 6.14
C THR A 162 -0.91 11.42 6.39
N TRP A 163 -1.11 10.49 5.46
CA TRP A 163 -2.26 9.61 5.49
C TRP A 163 -1.89 8.20 5.04
N ASN A 164 -1.83 7.30 5.98
CA ASN A 164 -1.63 5.88 5.77
C ASN A 164 -2.93 5.16 5.34
N GLY A 165 -4.09 5.78 5.61
CA GLY A 165 -5.36 5.11 5.42
C GLY A 165 -5.53 3.90 6.34
N ASP A 166 -6.45 3.02 6.02
CA ASP A 166 -6.68 1.81 6.80
C ASP A 166 -6.03 0.55 6.21
N VAL A 167 -4.87 0.73 5.55
CA VAL A 167 -4.02 -0.33 4.96
C VAL A 167 -3.68 -1.43 5.97
N TRP A 168 -3.36 -1.06 7.21
CA TRP A 168 -3.00 -1.98 8.28
C TRP A 168 -4.04 -3.09 8.52
N LYS A 169 -5.31 -2.83 8.24
CA LYS A 169 -6.38 -3.84 8.37
C LYS A 169 -6.19 -5.00 7.40
N ALA A 170 -5.69 -4.72 6.19
CA ALA A 170 -5.40 -5.77 5.23
C ALA A 170 -4.29 -6.68 5.74
N ILE A 171 -3.18 -6.11 6.25
CA ILE A 171 -2.10 -6.92 6.85
C ILE A 171 -2.60 -7.78 7.99
N VAL A 172 -3.42 -7.23 8.89
CA VAL A 172 -4.01 -7.98 10.01
C VAL A 172 -4.89 -9.12 9.49
N GLU A 173 -5.71 -8.89 8.47
CA GLU A 173 -6.54 -9.93 7.87
C GLU A 173 -5.70 -11.03 7.23
N PHE A 174 -4.70 -10.67 6.42
CA PHE A 174 -3.87 -11.68 5.75
C PHE A 174 -3.00 -12.48 6.70
N ARG A 175 -2.67 -11.95 7.90
CA ARG A 175 -2.02 -12.72 8.97
C ARG A 175 -2.88 -13.84 9.55
N THR A 176 -4.19 -13.86 9.29
CA THR A 176 -5.09 -14.95 9.70
C THR A 176 -5.18 -16.08 8.67
N LYS A 177 -4.45 -15.98 7.53
CA LYS A 177 -4.48 -16.99 6.47
C LYS A 177 -3.36 -18.02 6.70
N GLU A 178 -3.72 -19.29 6.74
CA GLU A 178 -2.77 -20.40 7.00
C GLU A 178 -1.70 -20.56 5.91
N ASN A 179 -2.05 -20.20 4.68
CA ASN A 179 -1.20 -20.36 3.49
C ASN A 179 -0.34 -19.15 3.15
N LEU A 180 -0.40 -18.07 3.95
CA LEU A 180 0.39 -16.86 3.73
C LEU A 180 1.20 -16.51 4.96
N ASP A 181 2.50 -16.34 4.80
CA ASP A 181 3.40 -15.94 5.87
C ASP A 181 3.58 -14.42 5.84
N VAL A 182 3.04 -13.72 6.86
CA VAL A 182 2.82 -12.27 6.81
C VAL A 182 3.44 -11.58 8.03
N TYR A 183 4.22 -10.52 7.76
CA TYR A 183 4.93 -9.72 8.75
C TYR A 183 4.70 -8.22 8.52
N THR A 184 5.09 -7.41 9.50
CA THR A 184 5.21 -5.96 9.35
C THR A 184 6.60 -5.55 9.84
N CYS A 185 7.41 -4.97 8.95
CA CYS A 185 8.68 -4.34 9.29
C CYS A 185 8.44 -2.98 9.94
N TYR A 186 9.14 -2.72 11.05
CA TYR A 186 9.17 -1.42 11.70
C TYR A 186 10.12 -0.46 10.97
N ALA A 187 9.68 0.03 9.82
CA ALA A 187 10.41 0.92 8.93
C ALA A 187 9.43 1.69 8.05
N ASP A 188 9.74 2.93 7.68
CA ASP A 188 9.05 3.75 6.66
C ASP A 188 7.51 3.66 6.73
N PHE A 189 6.92 4.11 7.83
CA PHE A 189 5.47 4.03 8.12
C PHE A 189 4.87 2.60 8.12
N GLY A 190 5.73 1.60 8.26
CA GLY A 190 5.37 0.18 8.27
C GLY A 190 5.35 -0.46 6.90
N ILE A 191 6.32 -1.35 6.66
CA ILE A 191 6.35 -2.18 5.45
C ILE A 191 5.73 -3.53 5.77
N GLY A 192 4.54 -3.79 5.23
CA GLY A 192 3.93 -5.11 5.22
C GLY A 192 4.69 -6.04 4.28
N VAL A 193 4.86 -7.29 4.68
CA VAL A 193 5.61 -8.31 3.92
C VAL A 193 4.78 -9.57 3.85
N ILE A 194 4.52 -10.08 2.64
CA ILE A 194 3.73 -11.28 2.40
C ILE A 194 4.52 -12.25 1.53
N PHE A 195 4.62 -13.49 2.00
CA PHE A 195 5.15 -14.63 1.25
C PHE A 195 4.03 -15.64 0.98
N ASP A 196 3.98 -16.19 -0.21
CA ASP A 196 3.12 -17.32 -0.57
C ASP A 196 3.75 -18.62 -0.07
N ARG A 197 3.57 -18.89 1.22
CA ARG A 197 4.04 -20.08 1.93
C ARG A 197 3.27 -20.26 3.25
N PRO A 198 3.31 -21.46 3.89
CA PRO A 198 2.65 -21.69 5.17
C PRO A 198 3.01 -20.64 6.22
N ASN A 199 1.98 -20.12 6.89
CA ASN A 199 2.10 -19.06 7.89
C ASN A 199 2.86 -19.56 9.12
N GLN A 200 3.95 -18.89 9.49
CA GLN A 200 4.76 -19.24 10.65
C GLN A 200 4.36 -18.47 11.92
N ASN A 201 3.47 -17.48 11.79
CA ASN A 201 3.03 -16.61 12.88
C ASN A 201 1.55 -16.27 12.72
N LEU A 202 0.72 -17.33 12.67
CA LEU A 202 -0.73 -17.20 12.45
C LEU A 202 -1.38 -16.36 13.55
N LEU A 203 -2.17 -15.39 13.14
CA LEU A 203 -2.93 -14.53 14.04
C LEU A 203 -4.33 -15.11 14.24
N ASP A 204 -4.80 -15.16 15.49
CA ASP A 204 -6.20 -15.44 15.77
C ASP A 204 -7.11 -14.40 15.13
N TYR A 205 -8.28 -14.84 14.67
CA TYR A 205 -9.20 -13.99 13.93
C TYR A 205 -9.67 -12.79 14.80
N PRO A 206 -9.33 -11.54 14.45
CA PRO A 206 -9.67 -10.39 15.26
C PRO A 206 -11.18 -10.19 15.39
N LYS A 207 -11.65 -9.80 16.58
CA LYS A 207 -13.10 -9.64 16.85
C LYS A 207 -13.79 -8.62 15.94
N TRP A 208 -13.07 -7.58 15.47
CA TRP A 208 -13.62 -6.55 14.59
C TRP A 208 -13.81 -7.01 13.13
N MET A 209 -13.28 -8.18 12.77
CA MET A 209 -13.46 -8.80 11.45
C MET A 209 -14.66 -9.77 11.43
N LYS A 210 -15.26 -10.02 12.59
CA LYS A 210 -16.51 -10.78 12.74
C LYS A 210 -17.68 -9.83 12.59
#